data_c23bec02ba773eb2bccfb1853fb04530
#
_entry.id   c23bec02ba773eb2bccfb1853fb04530
#
_cell.length_a   1.000
_cell.length_b   1.000
_cell.length_c   1.000
_cell.angle_alpha   90.00
_cell.angle_beta   90.00
_cell.angle_gamma   90.00
#
_symmetry.space_group_name_H-M   'P 1'
#
loop_
_entity.id
_entity.type
_entity.pdbx_description
1 polymer ?
#
loop_
_entity_poly.entity_id
_entity_poly.type
_entity_poly.pdbx_seq_one_letter_code
_entity_poly.pdbx_strand_id
1 'polypeptide(L)'
;MLSLLYYLVVIAVALVLYVASFIALVVCYPFDRKRVVVHTLSKWITDTIFGLPPFMKREVIGIENIDPKKAYVMTLNHNSMADIITIYNLPLVFKWVSKKEVYRIPIVGRLLYAHGDIVINRASAKEAMQLVHERGKEWLAKGAS
;
A
#
# COMPACT_ATOMS: atom_id res chain seq x y z
N MET A 1 -10.89 -0.15 28.28
CA MET A 1 -11.49 1.07 27.70
C MET A 1 -10.62 1.71 26.63
N LEU A 2 -9.38 2.12 26.91
CA LEU A 2 -8.48 2.76 25.93
C LEU A 2 -8.26 1.92 24.67
N SER A 3 -8.06 0.61 24.79
CA SER A 3 -7.87 -0.27 23.64
C SER A 3 -9.11 -0.35 22.73
N LEU A 4 -10.31 -0.37 23.33
CA LEU A 4 -11.55 -0.39 22.55
C LEU A 4 -11.72 0.93 21.77
N LEU A 5 -11.48 2.06 22.42
CA LEU A 5 -11.53 3.38 21.78
C LEU A 5 -10.52 3.47 20.63
N TYR A 6 -9.31 2.99 20.84
CA TYR A 6 -8.28 2.91 19.78
C TYR A 6 -8.79 2.15 18.56
N TYR A 7 -9.29 0.93 18.74
CA TYR A 7 -9.81 0.13 17.61
C TYR A 7 -10.99 0.78 16.93
N LEU A 8 -11.90 1.40 17.67
CA LEU A 8 -13.04 2.12 17.10
C LEU A 8 -12.58 3.31 16.23
N VAL A 9 -11.61 4.08 16.69
CA VAL A 9 -11.04 5.21 15.94
C VAL A 9 -10.33 4.70 14.68
N VAL A 10 -9.50 3.66 14.79
CA VAL A 10 -8.80 3.08 13.63
C VAL A 10 -9.79 2.56 12.59
N ILE A 11 -10.83 1.85 13.01
CA ILE A 11 -11.87 1.33 12.10
C ILE A 11 -12.62 2.49 11.43
N ALA A 12 -13.03 3.50 12.18
CA ALA A 12 -13.74 4.65 11.64
C ALA A 12 -12.91 5.41 10.59
N VAL A 13 -11.65 5.69 10.92
CA VAL A 13 -10.71 6.33 9.98
C VAL A 13 -10.48 5.45 8.75
N ALA A 14 -10.26 4.15 8.94
CA ALA A 14 -10.07 3.23 7.82
C ALA A 14 -11.28 3.18 6.88
N LEU A 15 -12.50 3.19 7.41
CA LEU A 15 -13.72 3.22 6.61
C LEU A 15 -13.86 4.53 5.81
N VAL A 16 -13.63 5.67 6.44
CA VAL A 16 -13.67 6.98 5.76
C VAL A 16 -12.64 7.03 4.63
N LEU A 17 -11.39 6.66 4.93
CA LEU A 17 -10.31 6.69 3.94
C LEU A 17 -10.51 5.62 2.84
N TYR A 18 -11.16 4.51 3.16
CA TYR A 18 -11.56 3.50 2.18
C TYR A 18 -12.56 4.07 1.16
N VAL A 19 -13.63 4.73 1.62
CA VAL A 19 -14.60 5.38 0.74
C VAL A 19 -13.91 6.48 -0.08
N ALA A 20 -13.09 7.32 0.57
CA ALA A 20 -12.33 8.36 -0.11
C ALA A 20 -11.40 7.80 -1.19
N SER A 21 -10.79 6.62 -0.98
CA SER A 21 -9.93 5.96 -1.97
C SER A 21 -10.69 5.55 -3.24
N PHE A 22 -11.95 5.13 -3.11
CA PHE A 22 -12.79 4.82 -4.28
C PHE A 22 -13.24 6.06 -5.02
N ILE A 23 -13.63 7.10 -4.30
CA ILE A 23 -13.96 8.40 -4.92
C ILE A 23 -12.74 8.94 -5.66
N ALA A 24 -11.57 8.91 -5.02
CA ALA A 24 -10.32 9.34 -5.63
C ALA A 24 -9.95 8.50 -6.86
N LEU A 25 -10.17 7.18 -6.82
CA LEU A 25 -9.94 6.33 -7.98
C LEU A 25 -10.80 6.75 -9.18
N VAL A 26 -12.09 7.04 -8.96
CA VAL A 26 -13.01 7.41 -10.03
C VAL A 26 -12.71 8.83 -10.56
N VAL A 27 -12.51 9.79 -9.65
CA VAL A 27 -12.35 11.21 -10.00
C VAL A 27 -10.95 11.50 -10.54
N CYS A 28 -9.91 10.95 -9.91
CA CYS A 28 -8.52 11.25 -10.23
C CYS A 28 -7.92 10.31 -11.28
N TYR A 29 -8.59 9.20 -11.64
CA TYR A 29 -8.05 8.18 -12.54
C TYR A 29 -7.45 8.72 -13.85
N PRO A 30 -8.07 9.68 -14.55
CA PRO A 30 -7.51 10.21 -15.79
C PRO A 30 -6.18 10.96 -15.61
N PHE A 31 -5.96 11.54 -14.43
CA PHE A 31 -4.84 12.44 -14.13
C PHE A 31 -3.80 11.79 -13.22
N ASP A 32 -4.22 10.89 -12.33
CA ASP A 32 -3.36 10.22 -11.34
C ASP A 32 -2.89 8.85 -11.83
N ARG A 33 -2.04 8.85 -12.85
CA ARG A 33 -1.51 7.62 -13.48
C ARG A 33 -0.73 6.73 -12.50
N LYS A 34 -0.14 7.31 -11.44
CA LYS A 34 0.61 6.57 -10.41
C LYS A 34 -0.26 6.12 -9.26
N ARG A 35 -1.51 6.57 -9.20
CA ARG A 35 -2.42 6.40 -8.06
C ARG A 35 -1.85 6.95 -6.76
N VAL A 36 -1.26 8.14 -6.84
CA VAL A 36 -0.65 8.85 -5.71
C VAL A 36 -1.67 9.14 -4.63
N VAL A 37 -2.88 9.59 -5.03
CA VAL A 37 -3.95 9.94 -4.09
C VAL A 37 -4.36 8.72 -3.27
N VAL A 38 -4.62 7.58 -3.93
CA VAL A 38 -4.98 6.33 -3.22
C VAL A 38 -3.84 5.84 -2.34
N HIS A 39 -2.60 5.95 -2.81
CA HIS A 39 -1.42 5.61 -2.00
C HIS A 39 -1.31 6.49 -0.75
N THR A 40 -1.51 7.80 -0.88
CA THR A 40 -1.50 8.75 0.24
C THR A 40 -2.60 8.45 1.26
N LEU A 41 -3.81 8.13 0.80
CA LEU A 41 -4.89 7.74 1.69
C LEU A 41 -4.56 6.43 2.43
N SER A 42 -3.95 5.46 1.76
CA SER A 42 -3.46 4.24 2.40
C SER A 42 -2.38 4.54 3.45
N LYS A 43 -1.46 5.46 3.15
CA LYS A 43 -0.47 5.93 4.11
C LYS A 43 -1.13 6.56 5.35
N TRP A 44 -2.17 7.36 5.21
CA TRP A 44 -2.87 7.95 6.35
C TRP A 44 -3.53 6.91 7.25
N ILE A 45 -4.04 5.80 6.69
CA ILE A 45 -4.50 4.66 7.49
C ILE A 45 -3.35 4.12 8.34
N THR A 46 -2.19 3.91 7.74
CA THR A 46 -1.02 3.38 8.45
C THR A 46 -0.49 4.35 9.50
N ASP A 47 -0.48 5.63 9.19
CA ASP A 47 -0.07 6.68 10.14
C ASP A 47 -1.03 6.75 11.34
N THR A 48 -2.33 6.53 11.14
CA THR A 48 -3.31 6.44 12.22
C THR A 48 -3.04 5.25 13.13
N ILE A 49 -2.76 4.07 12.54
CA ILE A 49 -2.47 2.85 13.29
C ILE A 49 -1.25 3.02 14.22
N PHE A 50 -0.19 3.65 13.73
CA PHE A 50 1.05 3.82 14.50
C PHE A 50 1.12 5.12 15.29
N GLY A 51 0.40 6.15 14.86
CA GLY A 51 0.46 7.47 15.51
C GLY A 51 -0.40 7.60 16.76
N LEU A 52 -1.46 6.80 16.87
CA LEU A 52 -2.34 6.85 18.04
C LEU A 52 -1.73 6.23 19.31
N PRO A 53 -1.05 5.06 19.25
CA PRO A 53 -0.44 4.51 20.45
C PRO A 53 0.86 5.24 20.81
N PRO A 54 0.96 5.84 22.01
CA PRO A 54 2.14 6.64 22.39
C PRO A 54 3.42 5.82 22.57
N PHE A 55 3.29 4.50 22.67
CA PHE A 55 4.42 3.56 22.82
C PHE A 55 4.95 3.02 21.48
N MET A 56 4.26 3.29 20.35
CA MET A 56 4.73 2.88 19.03
C MET A 56 5.55 4.02 18.41
N LYS A 57 6.85 3.77 18.25
CA LYS A 57 7.75 4.65 17.52
C LYS A 57 8.19 3.98 16.23
N ARG A 58 8.31 4.78 15.19
CA ARG A 58 8.83 4.34 13.88
C ARG A 58 10.06 5.17 13.57
N GLU A 59 11.09 4.48 13.15
CA GLU A 59 12.31 5.10 12.67
C GLU A 59 12.66 4.48 11.31
N VAL A 60 13.09 5.30 10.38
CA VAL A 60 13.58 4.85 9.06
C VAL A 60 15.03 5.28 8.97
N ILE A 61 15.91 4.30 8.98
CA ILE A 61 17.37 4.52 8.88
C ILE A 61 17.76 4.36 7.41
N GLY A 62 18.61 5.24 6.90
CA GLY A 62 19.07 5.20 5.51
C GLY A 62 18.11 5.80 4.49
N ILE A 63 17.09 6.56 4.93
CA ILE A 63 16.12 7.20 4.04
C ILE A 63 16.78 8.19 3.07
N GLU A 64 17.91 8.75 3.45
CA GLU A 64 18.74 9.64 2.64
C GLU A 64 19.33 8.96 1.40
N ASN A 65 19.37 7.63 1.36
CA ASN A 65 19.83 6.86 0.21
C ASN A 65 18.73 6.68 -0.87
N ILE A 66 17.51 7.13 -0.58
CA ILE A 66 16.36 6.99 -1.49
C ILE A 66 16.13 8.32 -2.20
N ASP A 67 16.24 8.30 -3.53
CA ASP A 67 15.82 9.42 -4.35
C ASP A 67 14.31 9.30 -4.65
N PRO A 68 13.45 10.18 -4.10
CA PRO A 68 11.99 10.09 -4.25
C PRO A 68 11.51 10.33 -5.69
N LYS A 69 12.41 10.77 -6.59
CA LYS A 69 12.10 10.98 -8.02
C LYS A 69 12.29 9.70 -8.84
N LYS A 70 12.96 8.70 -8.30
CA LYS A 70 13.22 7.42 -8.97
C LYS A 70 12.20 6.37 -8.60
N ALA A 71 12.00 5.42 -9.49
CA ALA A 71 11.25 4.21 -9.22
C ALA A 71 12.20 3.04 -8.95
N TYR A 72 11.86 2.20 -7.99
CA TYR A 72 12.69 1.11 -7.50
C TYR A 72 11.94 -0.22 -7.55
N VAL A 73 12.67 -1.30 -7.76
CA VAL A 73 12.19 -2.64 -7.39
C VAL A 73 12.66 -2.91 -5.97
N MET A 74 11.69 -3.04 -5.06
CA MET A 74 11.98 -3.22 -3.64
C MET A 74 11.76 -4.67 -3.23
N THR A 75 12.70 -5.20 -2.46
CA THR A 75 12.58 -6.48 -1.78
C THR A 75 12.78 -6.26 -0.29
N LEU A 76 11.99 -6.92 0.53
CA LEU A 76 12.08 -6.79 1.97
C LEU A 76 11.91 -8.14 2.66
N ASN A 77 12.52 -8.29 3.83
CA ASN A 77 12.21 -9.38 4.73
C ASN A 77 10.81 -9.12 5.32
N HIS A 78 9.90 -10.05 5.09
CA HIS A 78 8.50 -9.90 5.50
C HIS A 78 8.12 -11.03 6.44
N ASN A 79 8.15 -10.74 7.74
CA ASN A 79 7.86 -11.70 8.81
C ASN A 79 6.57 -11.34 9.59
N SER A 80 6.05 -10.14 9.42
CA SER A 80 4.92 -9.62 10.18
C SER A 80 4.00 -8.77 9.33
N MET A 81 2.72 -8.70 9.70
CA MET A 81 1.77 -7.75 9.11
C MET A 81 2.19 -6.29 9.35
N ALA A 82 2.98 -6.02 10.40
CA ALA A 82 3.52 -4.69 10.66
C ALA A 82 4.46 -4.21 9.54
N ASP A 83 5.17 -5.12 8.86
CA ASP A 83 6.08 -4.77 7.76
C ASP A 83 5.32 -4.12 6.60
N ILE A 84 4.10 -4.61 6.31
CA ILE A 84 3.22 -4.04 5.26
C ILE A 84 2.88 -2.59 5.58
N ILE A 85 2.70 -2.29 6.85
CA ILE A 85 2.29 -0.97 7.31
C ILE A 85 3.49 -0.02 7.38
N THR A 86 4.65 -0.50 7.88
CA THR A 86 5.83 0.34 8.09
C THR A 86 6.47 0.84 6.81
N ILE A 87 6.36 0.10 5.70
CA ILE A 87 6.93 0.50 4.41
C ILE A 87 6.32 1.80 3.84
N TYR A 88 5.11 2.18 4.26
CA TYR A 88 4.50 3.44 3.88
C TYR A 88 5.23 4.68 4.44
N ASN A 89 6.25 4.49 5.29
CA ASN A 89 7.13 5.60 5.72
C ASN A 89 8.17 5.98 4.67
N LEU A 90 8.37 5.17 3.64
CA LEU A 90 9.26 5.52 2.54
C LEU A 90 8.66 6.67 1.70
N PRO A 91 9.49 7.58 1.17
CA PRO A 91 9.06 8.68 0.32
C PRO A 91 8.81 8.22 -1.13
N LEU A 92 8.19 7.07 -1.31
CA LEU A 92 7.96 6.43 -2.60
C LEU A 92 6.49 6.09 -2.79
N VAL A 93 6.00 6.24 -3.99
CA VAL A 93 4.74 5.62 -4.42
C VAL A 93 5.07 4.23 -4.95
N PHE A 94 4.54 3.20 -4.32
CA PHE A 94 4.86 1.81 -4.68
C PHE A 94 3.61 0.96 -4.88
N LYS A 95 3.79 -0.22 -5.43
CA LYS A 95 2.77 -1.25 -5.63
C LYS A 95 3.21 -2.55 -5.00
N TRP A 96 2.26 -3.21 -4.34
CA TRP A 96 2.51 -4.53 -3.78
C TRP A 96 2.35 -5.63 -4.81
N VAL A 97 3.13 -6.70 -4.64
CA VAL A 97 2.86 -7.99 -5.26
C VAL A 97 2.17 -8.87 -4.24
N SER A 98 0.89 -9.12 -4.42
CA SER A 98 0.04 -9.80 -3.45
C SER A 98 -0.61 -11.05 -4.03
N LYS A 99 -0.81 -12.07 -3.17
CA LYS A 99 -1.50 -13.30 -3.57
C LYS A 99 -3.00 -13.05 -3.78
N LYS A 100 -3.61 -13.76 -4.74
CA LYS A 100 -5.03 -13.61 -5.11
C LYS A 100 -6.01 -13.80 -3.95
N GLU A 101 -5.63 -14.61 -2.94
CA GLU A 101 -6.47 -14.89 -1.78
C GLU A 101 -6.73 -13.63 -0.94
N VAL A 102 -5.76 -12.70 -0.87
CA VAL A 102 -5.90 -11.43 -0.14
C VAL A 102 -6.98 -10.55 -0.78
N TYR A 103 -7.15 -10.63 -2.10
CA TYR A 103 -8.19 -9.87 -2.81
C TYR A 103 -9.61 -10.35 -2.53
N ARG A 104 -9.79 -11.54 -1.93
CA ARG A 104 -11.09 -12.05 -1.49
C ARG A 104 -11.51 -11.50 -0.13
N ILE A 105 -10.59 -10.88 0.62
CA ILE A 105 -10.90 -10.28 1.91
C ILE A 105 -11.72 -9.01 1.64
N PRO A 106 -12.95 -8.91 2.19
CA PRO A 106 -13.78 -7.71 2.07
C PRO A 106 -13.00 -6.46 2.50
N ILE A 107 -13.26 -5.33 1.86
CA ILE A 107 -12.58 -4.04 2.08
C ILE A 107 -11.11 -4.07 1.64
N VAL A 108 -10.28 -4.96 2.19
CA VAL A 108 -8.84 -5.05 1.87
C VAL A 108 -8.62 -5.31 0.38
N GLY A 109 -9.27 -6.32 -0.19
CA GLY A 109 -9.09 -6.67 -1.60
C GLY A 109 -9.47 -5.53 -2.55
N ARG A 110 -10.54 -4.80 -2.23
CA ARG A 110 -10.96 -3.64 -3.02
C ARG A 110 -9.97 -2.48 -2.90
N LEU A 111 -9.40 -2.26 -1.71
CA LEU A 111 -8.38 -1.23 -1.49
C LEU A 111 -7.11 -1.54 -2.29
N LEU A 112 -6.63 -2.79 -2.27
CA LEU A 112 -5.49 -3.23 -3.07
C LEU A 112 -5.73 -3.05 -4.57
N TYR A 113 -6.96 -3.33 -5.04
CA TYR A 113 -7.36 -3.06 -6.42
C TYR A 113 -7.32 -1.56 -6.74
N ALA A 114 -7.88 -0.73 -5.88
CA ALA A 114 -7.85 0.73 -6.03
C ALA A 114 -6.41 1.26 -5.99
N HIS A 115 -5.55 0.69 -5.16
CA HIS A 115 -4.13 1.03 -5.07
C HIS A 115 -3.35 0.62 -6.33
N GLY A 116 -3.80 -0.41 -7.05
CA GLY A 116 -3.19 -0.89 -8.31
C GLY A 116 -2.12 -1.94 -8.10
N ASP A 117 -2.21 -2.68 -7.04
CA ASP A 117 -1.27 -3.75 -6.70
C ASP A 117 -1.33 -4.91 -7.71
N ILE A 118 -0.26 -5.66 -7.78
CA ILE A 118 -0.10 -6.78 -8.71
C ILE A 118 -0.60 -8.06 -8.04
N VAL A 119 -1.66 -8.66 -8.59
CA VAL A 119 -2.27 -9.89 -8.07
C VAL A 119 -1.62 -11.11 -8.71
N ILE A 120 -1.04 -11.99 -7.91
CA ILE A 120 -0.42 -13.22 -8.42
C ILE A 120 -1.16 -14.48 -7.95
N ASN A 121 -1.17 -15.48 -8.82
CA ASN A 121 -1.53 -16.85 -8.47
C ASN A 121 -0.25 -17.65 -8.21
N ARG A 122 -0.01 -18.03 -6.96
CA ARG A 122 1.19 -18.80 -6.58
C ARG A 122 1.16 -20.25 -7.06
N ALA A 123 0.04 -20.76 -7.55
CA ALA A 123 -0.05 -22.11 -8.10
C ALA A 123 0.74 -22.26 -9.41
N SER A 124 0.99 -21.17 -10.14
CA SER A 124 1.78 -21.17 -11.37
C SER A 124 2.91 -20.14 -11.23
N ALA A 125 4.11 -20.61 -10.89
CA ALA A 125 5.29 -19.75 -10.72
C ALA A 125 5.64 -19.00 -12.03
N LYS A 126 5.53 -19.68 -13.18
CA LYS A 126 5.82 -19.09 -14.50
C LYS A 126 4.88 -17.93 -14.82
N GLU A 127 3.58 -18.13 -14.65
CA GLU A 127 2.58 -17.07 -14.89
C GLU A 127 2.74 -15.90 -13.91
N ALA A 128 3.00 -16.21 -12.63
CA ALA A 128 3.23 -15.19 -11.62
C ALA A 128 4.46 -14.33 -11.96
N MET A 129 5.57 -14.94 -12.35
CA MET A 129 6.79 -14.25 -12.76
C MET A 129 6.55 -13.37 -14.01
N GLN A 130 5.88 -13.90 -15.01
CA GLN A 130 5.55 -13.15 -16.22
C GLN A 130 4.69 -11.92 -15.89
N LEU A 131 3.62 -12.12 -15.12
CA LEU A 131 2.72 -11.04 -14.71
C LEU A 131 3.43 -9.95 -13.89
N VAL A 132 4.28 -10.35 -12.94
CA VAL A 132 5.09 -9.39 -12.15
C VAL A 132 6.01 -8.60 -13.05
N HIS A 133 6.65 -9.25 -14.03
CA HIS A 133 7.53 -8.60 -14.97
C HIS A 133 6.79 -7.57 -15.85
N GLU A 134 5.66 -7.97 -16.44
CA GLU A 134 4.85 -7.10 -17.31
C GLU A 134 4.27 -5.91 -16.54
N ARG A 135 3.55 -6.19 -15.46
CA ARG A 135 2.90 -5.15 -14.65
C ARG A 135 3.91 -4.29 -13.87
N GLY A 136 5.01 -4.89 -13.41
CA GLY A 136 6.09 -4.17 -12.76
C GLY A 136 6.73 -3.15 -13.70
N LYS A 137 7.05 -3.54 -14.94
CA LYS A 137 7.55 -2.60 -15.96
C LYS A 137 6.58 -1.45 -16.23
N GLU A 138 5.28 -1.73 -16.30
CA GLU A 138 4.27 -0.68 -16.50
C GLU A 138 4.29 0.36 -15.35
N TRP A 139 4.39 -0.11 -14.09
CA TRP A 139 4.39 0.78 -12.94
C TRP A 139 5.71 1.56 -12.84
N LEU A 140 6.86 0.91 -13.07
CA LEU A 140 8.16 1.57 -13.10
C LEU A 140 8.21 2.66 -14.19
N ALA A 141 7.66 2.37 -15.38
CA ALA A 141 7.58 3.36 -16.46
C ALA A 141 6.70 4.56 -16.11
N LYS A 142 5.69 4.38 -15.25
CA LYS A 142 4.87 5.46 -14.69
C LYS A 142 5.58 6.18 -13.53
N GLY A 143 6.73 5.69 -13.08
CA GLY A 143 7.49 6.21 -11.95
C GLY A 143 6.93 5.81 -10.58
N ALA A 144 6.22 4.68 -10.48
CA ALA A 144 5.86 4.01 -9.23
C ALA A 144 6.77 2.80 -9.02
N SER A 145 7.19 2.58 -7.76
CA SER A 145 8.07 1.47 -7.34
C SER A 145 7.29 0.20 -7.11
#